data_f10640e432f5343573ae4791d5e37a07
#
_entry.id   f10640e432f5343573ae4791d5e37a07
#
_cell.length_a   1.000
_cell.length_b   1.000
_cell.length_c   1.000
_cell.angle_alpha   90.00
_cell.angle_beta   90.00
_cell.angle_gamma   90.00
#
_symmetry.space_group_name_H-M   'P 1'
#
loop_
_entity.id
_entity.type
_entity.pdbx_description
1 polymer ?
#
loop_
_entity_poly.entity_id
_entity_poly.type
_entity_poly.pdbx_seq_one_letter_code
_entity_poly.pdbx_strand_id
1 'polypeptide(L)'
;MSKILPYTYLAKTTSNTYEDLITTNAATRYYRVTAVDKDGLESLKQEEPIVGITLGAPKTPNISASYDGSGVNVNWSAVDRASSYTVYRSGASEKIFSGIDGTGLRDDSVQKGASYSYSVVAIDEYGIASDKSSKAEVSIK
;
A
#
# COMPACT_ATOMS: atom_id res chain seq x y z
N MET A 1 -25.36 21.04 2.63
CA MET A 1 -26.30 19.91 2.48
C MET A 1 -25.74 18.72 3.25
N SER A 2 -26.41 18.29 4.29
CA SER A 2 -25.96 17.13 5.03
C SER A 2 -26.19 15.86 4.21
N LYS A 3 -25.14 15.09 4.05
CA LYS A 3 -25.21 13.81 3.32
C LYS A 3 -25.77 12.76 4.27
N ILE A 4 -26.95 12.24 3.97
CA ILE A 4 -27.49 11.11 4.73
C ILE A 4 -26.82 9.86 4.21
N LEU A 5 -25.98 9.24 5.04
CA LEU A 5 -25.28 8.00 4.70
C LEU A 5 -25.97 6.86 5.43
N PRO A 6 -26.20 5.72 4.76
CA PRO A 6 -26.63 4.54 5.46
C PRO A 6 -25.48 4.04 6.34
N TYR A 7 -25.73 3.94 7.65
CA TYR A 7 -24.75 3.40 8.59
C TYR A 7 -25.01 1.91 8.78
N THR A 8 -23.95 1.13 8.68
CA THR A 8 -24.00 -0.28 8.99
C THR A 8 -23.34 -0.54 10.33
N TYR A 9 -23.87 -1.49 11.08
CA TYR A 9 -23.27 -1.92 12.33
C TYR A 9 -21.87 -2.48 12.05
N LEU A 10 -20.87 -1.94 12.74
CA LEU A 10 -19.48 -2.37 12.56
C LEU A 10 -19.07 -3.35 13.67
N ALA A 11 -19.15 -2.92 14.92
CA ALA A 11 -18.70 -3.72 16.04
C ALA A 11 -19.22 -3.16 17.38
N LYS A 12 -19.15 -4.01 18.40
CA LYS A 12 -19.38 -3.62 19.80
C LYS A 12 -18.07 -3.82 20.56
N THR A 13 -17.71 -2.86 21.40
CA THR A 13 -16.51 -2.93 22.21
C THR A 13 -16.83 -2.58 23.66
N THR A 14 -16.08 -3.16 24.60
CA THR A 14 -16.17 -2.83 26.02
C THR A 14 -15.13 -1.80 26.45
N SER A 15 -14.21 -1.47 25.55
CA SER A 15 -13.22 -0.40 25.81
C SER A 15 -13.69 0.91 25.18
N ASN A 16 -13.04 2.01 25.54
CA ASN A 16 -13.34 3.33 24.97
C ASN A 16 -12.60 3.60 23.66
N THR A 17 -11.99 2.58 23.08
CA THR A 17 -11.29 2.64 21.80
C THR A 17 -11.71 1.48 20.91
N TYR A 18 -11.70 1.72 19.62
CA TYR A 18 -11.91 0.69 18.58
C TYR A 18 -11.07 1.00 17.36
N GLU A 19 -10.39 0.00 16.84
CA GLU A 19 -9.58 0.13 15.63
C GLU A 19 -10.29 -0.51 14.45
N ASP A 20 -10.57 0.29 13.43
CA ASP A 20 -11.12 -0.18 12.16
C ASP A 20 -10.00 -0.19 11.13
N LEU A 21 -9.51 -1.37 10.78
CA LEU A 21 -8.42 -1.52 9.82
C LEU A 21 -8.88 -1.11 8.42
N ILE A 22 -8.17 -0.15 7.83
CA ILE A 22 -8.45 0.31 6.48
C ILE A 22 -7.69 -0.56 5.50
N THR A 23 -8.42 -1.44 4.83
CA THR A 23 -7.85 -2.40 3.88
C THR A 23 -8.02 -1.97 2.43
N THR A 24 -8.73 -0.87 2.19
CA THR A 24 -8.94 -0.31 0.85
C THR A 24 -8.29 1.06 0.73
N ASN A 25 -7.72 1.31 -0.45
CA ASN A 25 -7.05 2.57 -0.72
C ASN A 25 -8.05 3.74 -0.80
N ALA A 26 -7.68 4.88 -0.21
CA ALA A 26 -8.36 6.18 -0.34
C ALA A 26 -9.86 6.18 0.01
N ALA A 27 -10.29 5.39 1.01
CA ALA A 27 -11.67 5.39 1.46
C ALA A 27 -11.86 6.35 2.63
N THR A 28 -12.77 7.33 2.51
CA THR A 28 -13.19 8.15 3.64
C THR A 28 -14.31 7.43 4.38
N ARG A 29 -14.17 7.30 5.69
CA ARG A 29 -15.14 6.61 6.53
C ARG A 29 -15.74 7.57 7.55
N TYR A 30 -17.02 7.40 7.82
CA TYR A 30 -17.75 8.18 8.79
C TYR A 30 -18.22 7.25 9.91
N TYR A 31 -18.00 7.67 11.15
CA TYR A 31 -18.28 6.82 12.30
C TYR A 31 -19.30 7.49 13.22
N ARG A 32 -20.18 6.69 13.78
CA ARG A 32 -21.06 7.07 14.90
C ARG A 32 -20.89 6.06 16.01
N VAL A 33 -20.90 6.56 17.23
CA VAL A 33 -20.72 5.76 18.42
C VAL A 33 -21.94 5.94 19.32
N THR A 34 -22.42 4.84 19.86
CA THR A 34 -23.44 4.86 20.92
C THR A 34 -22.88 4.16 22.14
N ALA A 35 -23.28 4.60 23.31
CA ALA A 35 -22.99 3.90 24.56
C ALA A 35 -24.14 2.94 24.84
N VAL A 36 -23.81 1.73 25.31
CA VAL A 36 -24.81 0.72 25.69
C VAL A 36 -24.65 0.43 27.18
N ASP A 37 -25.72 0.53 27.94
CA ASP A 37 -25.69 0.24 29.35
C ASP A 37 -25.77 -1.27 29.65
N LYS A 38 -25.72 -1.64 30.93
CA LYS A 38 -25.74 -3.04 31.34
C LYS A 38 -27.05 -3.77 30.98
N ASP A 39 -28.13 -3.01 30.77
CA ASP A 39 -29.45 -3.55 30.43
C ASP A 39 -29.69 -3.59 28.91
N GLY A 40 -28.68 -3.20 28.11
CA GLY A 40 -28.74 -3.22 26.65
C GLY A 40 -29.36 -1.97 26.04
N LEU A 41 -29.62 -0.93 26.83
CA LEU A 41 -30.16 0.33 26.32
C LEU A 41 -29.06 1.17 25.69
N GLU A 42 -29.32 1.67 24.47
CA GLU A 42 -28.35 2.49 23.74
C GLU A 42 -28.62 3.98 23.94
N SER A 43 -27.54 4.77 23.98
CA SER A 43 -27.64 6.21 23.90
C SER A 43 -28.11 6.65 22.52
N LEU A 44 -28.50 7.91 22.40
CA LEU A 44 -28.79 8.51 21.10
C LEU A 44 -27.50 8.52 20.26
N LYS A 45 -27.66 8.32 18.97
CA LYS A 45 -26.52 8.44 18.02
C LYS A 45 -26.08 9.89 17.95
N GLN A 46 -24.79 10.09 17.75
CA GLN A 46 -24.25 11.42 17.52
C GLN A 46 -24.94 12.07 16.32
N GLU A 47 -25.29 13.34 16.42
CA GLU A 47 -25.90 14.07 15.31
C GLU A 47 -24.93 14.22 14.15
N GLU A 48 -23.69 14.60 14.46
CA GLU A 48 -22.63 14.74 13.46
C GLU A 48 -21.70 13.52 13.52
N PRO A 49 -21.48 12.84 12.39
CA PRO A 49 -20.52 11.74 12.37
C PRO A 49 -19.09 12.25 12.49
N ILE A 50 -18.24 11.45 13.12
CA ILE A 50 -16.81 11.71 13.13
C ILE A 50 -16.24 11.18 11.81
N VAL A 51 -15.53 12.03 11.09
CA VAL A 51 -14.86 11.64 9.85
C VAL A 51 -13.60 10.88 10.21
N GLY A 52 -13.52 9.63 9.75
CA GLY A 52 -12.34 8.84 9.89
C GLY A 52 -11.25 9.31 8.92
N ILE A 53 -10.02 9.38 9.42
CA ILE A 53 -8.87 9.67 8.58
C ILE A 53 -8.61 8.47 7.68
N THR A 54 -8.60 8.69 6.37
CA THR A 54 -8.18 7.67 5.43
C THR A 54 -6.68 7.68 5.28
N LEU A 55 -6.07 6.49 5.39
CA LEU A 55 -4.71 6.31 4.92
C LEU A 55 -4.77 6.09 3.42
N GLY A 56 -4.28 7.05 2.65
CA GLY A 56 -4.07 6.85 1.22
C GLY A 56 -2.99 5.81 0.96
N ALA A 57 -2.83 5.37 -0.28
CA ALA A 57 -1.73 4.50 -0.67
C ALA A 57 -0.38 5.18 -0.41
N PRO A 58 0.70 4.41 -0.19
CA PRO A 58 2.04 4.97 -0.18
C PRO A 58 2.35 5.71 -1.48
N LYS A 59 3.28 6.65 -1.43
CA LYS A 59 3.72 7.36 -2.63
C LYS A 59 4.45 6.41 -3.56
N THR A 60 4.43 6.72 -4.85
CA THR A 60 5.14 5.94 -5.86
C THR A 60 6.64 6.14 -5.71
N PRO A 61 7.45 5.05 -5.58
CA PRO A 61 8.90 5.20 -5.53
C PRO A 61 9.49 5.68 -6.86
N ASN A 62 10.68 6.27 -6.80
CA ASN A 62 11.51 6.55 -7.98
C ASN A 62 12.50 5.40 -8.15
N ILE A 63 12.62 4.88 -9.36
CA ILE A 63 13.45 3.70 -9.64
C ILE A 63 14.61 4.05 -10.56
N SER A 64 15.73 3.33 -10.39
CA SER A 64 16.84 3.31 -11.34
C SER A 64 17.36 1.88 -11.45
N ALA A 65 17.93 1.55 -12.61
CA ALA A 65 18.51 0.23 -12.84
C ALA A 65 19.75 0.36 -13.71
N SER A 66 20.76 -0.47 -13.45
CA SER A 66 22.00 -0.48 -14.21
C SER A 66 22.58 -1.89 -14.29
N TYR A 67 23.19 -2.21 -15.42
CA TYR A 67 23.93 -3.45 -15.64
C TYR A 67 25.41 -3.24 -15.33
N ASP A 68 25.98 -4.09 -14.48
CA ASP A 68 27.37 -3.94 -14.02
C ASP A 68 28.35 -4.93 -14.68
N GLY A 69 27.90 -5.63 -15.72
CA GLY A 69 28.71 -6.64 -16.40
C GLY A 69 28.41 -8.07 -15.97
N SER A 70 27.71 -8.27 -14.86
CA SER A 70 27.33 -9.61 -14.38
C SER A 70 25.87 -9.71 -13.97
N GLY A 71 25.24 -8.64 -13.55
CA GLY A 71 23.84 -8.60 -13.16
C GLY A 71 23.29 -7.17 -13.19
N VAL A 72 22.02 -7.02 -12.88
CA VAL A 72 21.35 -5.72 -12.83
C VAL A 72 21.16 -5.29 -11.40
N ASN A 73 21.60 -4.08 -11.08
CA ASN A 73 21.34 -3.46 -9.80
C ASN A 73 20.14 -2.53 -9.96
N VAL A 74 19.09 -2.80 -9.21
CA VAL A 74 17.86 -2.01 -9.19
C VAL A 74 17.78 -1.28 -7.86
N ASN A 75 17.57 0.03 -7.89
CA ASN A 75 17.48 0.84 -6.69
C ASN A 75 16.28 1.78 -6.79
N TRP A 76 15.72 2.12 -5.67
CA TRP A 76 14.59 3.05 -5.60
C TRP A 76 14.65 3.90 -4.35
N SER A 77 13.88 4.98 -4.33
CA SER A 77 13.79 5.85 -3.17
C SER A 77 12.92 5.24 -2.09
N ALA A 78 13.31 5.43 -0.83
CA ALA A 78 12.47 5.05 0.30
C ALA A 78 11.16 5.82 0.31
N VAL A 79 10.08 5.16 0.67
CA VAL A 79 8.74 5.73 0.71
C VAL A 79 8.20 5.66 2.13
N ASP A 80 7.63 6.77 2.60
CA ASP A 80 7.01 6.83 3.93
C ASP A 80 5.89 5.80 4.03
N ARG A 81 5.81 5.14 5.17
CA ARG A 81 4.84 4.08 5.51
C ARG A 81 5.01 2.79 4.71
N ALA A 82 6.01 2.67 3.85
CA ALA A 82 6.29 1.40 3.18
C ALA A 82 6.85 0.39 4.18
N SER A 83 6.26 -0.79 4.24
CA SER A 83 6.79 -1.90 5.02
C SER A 83 7.56 -2.89 4.14
N SER A 84 7.26 -2.95 2.86
CA SER A 84 7.98 -3.77 1.89
C SER A 84 7.81 -3.19 0.49
N TYR A 85 8.54 -3.78 -0.45
CA TYR A 85 8.49 -3.40 -1.87
C TYR A 85 8.36 -4.64 -2.73
N THR A 86 7.74 -4.46 -3.90
CA THR A 86 7.68 -5.50 -4.93
C THR A 86 8.20 -4.93 -6.23
N VAL A 87 9.14 -5.64 -6.86
CA VAL A 87 9.72 -5.25 -8.13
C VAL A 87 9.18 -6.16 -9.22
N TYR A 88 8.75 -5.56 -10.32
CA TYR A 88 8.25 -6.26 -11.50
C TYR A 88 9.26 -6.11 -12.63
N ARG A 89 9.68 -7.23 -13.20
CA ARG A 89 10.52 -7.25 -14.39
C ARG A 89 9.68 -7.67 -15.60
N SER A 90 9.84 -6.96 -16.70
CA SER A 90 9.25 -7.32 -17.99
C SER A 90 10.32 -7.24 -19.08
N GLY A 91 9.96 -7.58 -20.31
CA GLY A 91 10.88 -7.63 -21.43
C GLY A 91 11.11 -9.05 -21.91
N ALA A 92 12.38 -9.47 -22.02
CA ALA A 92 12.72 -10.81 -22.48
C ALA A 92 12.10 -11.94 -21.66
N SER A 93 11.94 -11.73 -20.35
CA SER A 93 11.19 -12.62 -19.48
C SER A 93 10.61 -11.84 -18.31
N GLU A 94 9.44 -12.27 -17.83
CA GLU A 94 8.78 -11.64 -16.70
C GLU A 94 9.20 -12.31 -15.39
N LYS A 95 9.36 -11.50 -14.34
CA LYS A 95 9.65 -11.99 -13.01
C LYS A 95 9.15 -11.00 -11.96
N ILE A 96 8.69 -11.51 -10.83
CA ILE A 96 8.21 -10.70 -9.71
C ILE A 96 9.09 -11.01 -8.50
N PHE A 97 9.62 -9.93 -7.89
CA PHE A 97 10.39 -10.00 -6.66
C PHE A 97 9.58 -9.32 -5.56
N SER A 98 9.09 -10.08 -4.59
CA SER A 98 8.23 -9.57 -3.53
C SER A 98 8.91 -9.64 -2.17
N GLY A 99 8.34 -8.95 -1.17
CA GLY A 99 8.81 -9.01 0.20
C GLY A 99 10.18 -8.38 0.42
N ILE A 100 10.53 -7.35 -0.34
CA ILE A 100 11.83 -6.69 -0.25
C ILE A 100 11.76 -5.62 0.85
N ASP A 101 12.61 -5.74 1.86
CA ASP A 101 12.63 -4.80 3.00
C ASP A 101 13.45 -3.54 2.72
N GLY A 102 14.48 -3.64 1.88
CA GLY A 102 15.37 -2.52 1.53
C GLY A 102 14.93 -1.77 0.28
N THR A 103 15.77 -0.88 -0.18
CA THR A 103 15.53 -0.04 -1.37
C THR A 103 16.39 -0.45 -2.56
N GLY A 104 16.88 -1.67 -2.57
CA GLY A 104 17.70 -2.19 -3.65
C GLY A 104 17.49 -3.67 -3.87
N LEU A 105 17.74 -4.10 -5.09
CA LEU A 105 17.64 -5.49 -5.53
C LEU A 105 18.72 -5.77 -6.57
N ARG A 106 19.34 -6.94 -6.49
CA ARG A 106 20.21 -7.43 -7.55
C ARG A 106 19.55 -8.57 -8.31
N ASP A 107 19.45 -8.43 -9.63
CA ASP A 107 18.91 -9.46 -10.51
C ASP A 107 20.05 -10.10 -11.29
N ASP A 108 20.43 -11.31 -10.89
CA ASP A 108 21.47 -12.10 -11.55
C ASP A 108 20.90 -13.05 -12.61
N SER A 109 19.58 -13.07 -12.79
CA SER A 109 18.91 -13.99 -13.72
C SER A 109 18.71 -13.38 -15.12
N VAL A 110 19.50 -12.37 -15.47
CA VAL A 110 19.45 -11.71 -16.78
C VAL A 110 20.36 -12.42 -17.79
N GLN A 111 20.01 -12.30 -19.07
CA GLN A 111 20.75 -12.96 -20.16
C GLN A 111 21.39 -11.93 -21.09
N LYS A 112 22.59 -12.23 -21.57
CA LYS A 112 23.32 -11.40 -22.53
C LYS A 112 22.48 -11.21 -23.80
N GLY A 113 22.48 -10.01 -24.34
CA GLY A 113 21.74 -9.69 -25.54
C GLY A 113 20.25 -9.38 -25.31
N ALA A 114 19.75 -9.56 -24.08
CA ALA A 114 18.36 -9.29 -23.75
C ALA A 114 18.17 -7.88 -23.20
N SER A 115 16.94 -7.40 -23.21
CA SER A 115 16.55 -6.14 -22.60
C SER A 115 15.43 -6.37 -21.60
N TYR A 116 15.48 -5.65 -20.49
CA TYR A 116 14.53 -5.77 -19.40
C TYR A 116 14.06 -4.40 -18.94
N SER A 117 12.84 -4.36 -18.42
CA SER A 117 12.27 -3.17 -17.78
C SER A 117 11.87 -3.52 -16.36
N TYR A 118 12.20 -2.64 -15.42
CA TYR A 118 11.88 -2.83 -14.00
C TYR A 118 10.95 -1.73 -13.53
N SER A 119 9.97 -2.10 -12.71
CA SER A 119 9.13 -1.15 -11.98
C SER A 119 8.96 -1.65 -10.55
N VAL A 120 8.65 -0.74 -9.63
CA VAL A 120 8.54 -1.04 -8.21
C VAL A 120 7.26 -0.45 -7.64
N VAL A 121 6.65 -1.14 -6.69
CA VAL A 121 5.57 -0.62 -5.86
C VAL A 121 6.01 -0.67 -4.40
N ALA A 122 5.55 0.31 -3.63
CA ALA A 122 5.68 0.31 -2.17
C ALA A 122 4.40 -0.28 -1.57
N ILE A 123 4.55 -1.11 -0.56
CA ILE A 123 3.42 -1.77 0.13
C ILE A 123 3.48 -1.40 1.60
N ASP A 124 2.36 -0.90 2.15
CA ASP A 124 2.30 -0.54 3.57
C ASP A 124 2.02 -1.75 4.46
N GLU A 125 1.95 -1.52 5.78
CA GLU A 125 1.72 -2.59 6.76
C GLU A 125 0.35 -3.27 6.62
N TYR A 126 -0.60 -2.61 5.91
CA TYR A 126 -1.94 -3.16 5.68
C TYR A 126 -2.05 -3.85 4.32
N GLY A 127 -0.97 -3.94 3.55
CA GLY A 127 -0.97 -4.57 2.23
C GLY A 127 -1.43 -3.65 1.10
N ILE A 128 -1.57 -2.35 1.35
CA ILE A 128 -1.98 -1.39 0.32
C ILE A 128 -0.75 -0.99 -0.50
N ALA A 129 -0.85 -1.13 -1.81
CA ALA A 129 0.24 -0.85 -2.74
C ALA A 129 0.13 0.55 -3.34
N SER A 130 1.27 1.18 -3.55
CA SER A 130 1.38 2.39 -4.36
C SER A 130 1.10 2.07 -5.83
N ASP A 131 0.96 3.10 -6.65
CA ASP A 131 1.03 2.92 -8.09
C ASP A 131 2.42 2.40 -8.47
N LYS A 132 2.52 1.72 -9.61
CA LYS A 132 3.82 1.29 -10.13
C LYS A 132 4.65 2.50 -10.51
N SER A 133 5.95 2.45 -10.22
CA SER A 133 6.90 3.44 -10.67
C SER A 133 6.99 3.49 -12.20
N SER A 134 7.62 4.52 -12.73
CA SER A 134 8.06 4.51 -14.12
C SER A 134 8.97 3.31 -14.37
N LYS A 135 9.09 2.87 -15.61
CA LYS A 135 9.96 1.75 -15.97
C LYS A 135 11.40 2.21 -16.09
N ALA A 136 12.32 1.44 -15.49
CA ALA A 136 13.74 1.59 -15.70
C ALA A 136 14.20 0.50 -16.69
N GLU A 137 14.66 0.91 -17.85
CA GLU A 137 15.06 -0.01 -18.91
C GLU A 137 16.56 -0.28 -18.89
N VAL A 138 16.95 -1.54 -19.08
CA VAL A 138 18.35 -1.97 -19.10
C VAL A 138 18.57 -2.93 -20.24
N SER A 139 19.64 -2.71 -21.01
CA SER A 139 20.09 -3.63 -22.05
C SER A 139 21.31 -4.40 -21.56
N ILE A 140 21.29 -5.72 -21.70
CA ILE A 140 22.35 -6.61 -21.26
C ILE A 140 23.30 -6.85 -22.41
N LYS A 141 24.51 -6.35 -22.27
CA LYS A 141 25.52 -6.46 -23.34
C LYS A 141 26.52 -7.58 -23.11
#